data_74dc345521eaca5323f0cf4c2161e166
#
_entry.id   74dc345521eaca5323f0cf4c2161e166
#
_cell.length_a   1.000
_cell.length_b   1.000
_cell.length_c   1.000
_cell.angle_alpha   90.00
_cell.angle_beta   90.00
_cell.angle_gamma   90.00
#
_symmetry.space_group_name_H-M   'P 1'
#
loop_
_entity.id
_entity.type
_entity.pdbx_description
1 polymer ?
#
loop_
_entity_poly.entity_id
_entity_poly.type
_entity_poly.pdbx_seq_one_letter_code
_entity_poly.pdbx_strand_id
1 'polypeptide(L)'
;VEKTATQFERLGGLGDYQDKSKRYLTLNKDFEAKQIDVFGKMYEKGYIYRDLKPVYWCSDCETALAEAEIEYNDDTSTSIYVKFKVQNDNGIISKYVNLDNTYVIIWTTTPWTLPGNQAITLNPDFEYALVKTDKDGIVENYIMAKELVENVMQIGEIKDYEIISTFKGKELENIICLNPIIENKTSRVILGSDKDLLVTLDAGTGCVHTAPGHGHEDYLCCKRYKDIEIIVPVDKHGHMTKEAGKFEGMFYAKANKEIIRYLEEINALFAAKELTHQ
;
A
#
# COMPACT_ATOMS: atom_id res chain seq x y z
N VAL A 1 37.82 -8.45 -23.77
CA VAL A 1 38.95 -7.69 -23.15
C VAL A 1 39.85 -7.12 -24.24
N GLU A 2 40.50 -7.93 -25.11
CA GLU A 2 41.45 -7.43 -26.13
C GLU A 2 40.81 -6.40 -27.06
N LYS A 3 39.64 -6.71 -27.63
CA LYS A 3 38.90 -5.78 -28.50
C LYS A 3 38.61 -4.44 -27.79
N THR A 4 38.20 -4.47 -26.52
CA THR A 4 37.93 -3.28 -25.72
C THR A 4 39.19 -2.46 -25.47
N ALA A 5 40.32 -3.12 -25.16
CA ALA A 5 41.61 -2.45 -24.98
C ALA A 5 42.04 -1.70 -26.25
N THR A 6 41.98 -2.39 -27.43
CA THR A 6 42.29 -1.76 -28.73
C THR A 6 41.35 -0.57 -29.03
N GLN A 7 40.08 -0.65 -28.67
CA GLN A 7 39.11 0.42 -28.90
C GLN A 7 39.43 1.64 -28.00
N PHE A 8 39.78 1.44 -26.73
CA PHE A 8 40.18 2.54 -25.86
C PHE A 8 41.48 3.20 -26.32
N GLU A 9 42.50 2.44 -26.75
CA GLU A 9 43.73 3.00 -27.32
C GLU A 9 43.40 3.83 -28.57
N ARG A 10 42.56 3.35 -29.45
CA ARG A 10 42.14 4.07 -30.66
C ARG A 10 41.43 5.38 -30.36
N LEU A 11 40.68 5.45 -29.25
CA LEU A 11 40.04 6.68 -28.76
C LEU A 11 40.98 7.61 -28.04
N GLY A 12 42.29 7.30 -27.92
CA GLY A 12 43.29 8.09 -27.24
C GLY A 12 43.28 7.91 -25.74
N GLY A 13 42.65 6.88 -25.20
CA GLY A 13 42.69 6.55 -23.79
C GLY A 13 44.14 6.21 -23.37
N LEU A 14 44.62 6.81 -22.25
CA LEU A 14 45.92 6.49 -21.67
C LEU A 14 45.76 5.46 -20.56
N GLY A 15 46.51 4.36 -20.63
CA GLY A 15 46.45 3.30 -19.63
C GLY A 15 47.33 2.10 -20.01
N ASP A 16 47.44 1.12 -19.12
CA ASP A 16 48.28 -0.07 -19.31
C ASP A 16 47.58 -1.14 -20.15
N TYR A 17 47.08 -0.74 -21.34
CA TYR A 17 46.30 -1.65 -22.22
C TYR A 17 47.15 -2.77 -22.86
N GLN A 18 48.44 -2.51 -23.06
CA GLN A 18 49.35 -3.48 -23.70
C GLN A 18 49.93 -4.47 -22.68
N ASP A 19 50.15 -4.05 -21.43
CA ASP A 19 50.64 -4.93 -20.39
C ASP A 19 49.47 -5.65 -19.69
N LYS A 20 49.26 -6.91 -20.09
CA LYS A 20 48.17 -7.74 -19.54
C LYS A 20 48.22 -7.92 -18.03
N SER A 21 49.42 -7.82 -17.44
CA SER A 21 49.62 -7.99 -15.98
C SER A 21 49.16 -6.78 -15.18
N LYS A 22 49.13 -5.60 -15.80
CA LYS A 22 48.73 -4.34 -15.17
C LYS A 22 47.32 -3.90 -15.44
N ARG A 23 46.65 -4.57 -16.38
CA ARG A 23 45.25 -4.24 -16.71
C ARG A 23 44.35 -4.39 -15.48
N TYR A 24 43.58 -3.37 -15.19
CA TYR A 24 42.47 -3.47 -14.24
C TYR A 24 41.29 -4.21 -14.89
N LEU A 25 41.08 -5.44 -14.47
CA LEU A 25 40.02 -6.30 -14.99
C LEU A 25 39.21 -6.87 -13.83
N THR A 26 37.93 -6.53 -13.77
CA THR A 26 37.04 -7.03 -12.72
C THR A 26 36.73 -8.52 -12.81
N LEU A 27 36.99 -9.14 -13.98
CA LEU A 27 36.88 -10.60 -14.18
C LEU A 27 38.18 -11.38 -13.88
N ASN A 28 39.20 -10.74 -13.33
CA ASN A 28 40.34 -11.46 -12.79
C ASN A 28 39.94 -12.22 -11.54
N LYS A 29 40.40 -13.47 -11.40
CA LYS A 29 40.03 -14.34 -10.26
C LYS A 29 40.39 -13.72 -8.90
N ASP A 30 41.50 -13.02 -8.80
CA ASP A 30 41.90 -12.33 -7.59
C ASP A 30 40.96 -11.17 -7.22
N PHE A 31 40.42 -10.49 -8.25
CA PHE A 31 39.44 -9.42 -8.06
C PHE A 31 38.11 -10.00 -7.58
N GLU A 32 37.63 -11.03 -8.24
CA GLU A 32 36.39 -11.76 -7.86
C GLU A 32 36.50 -12.30 -6.44
N ALA A 33 37.63 -12.91 -6.08
CA ALA A 33 37.88 -13.41 -4.73
C ALA A 33 37.80 -12.31 -3.67
N LYS A 34 38.40 -11.12 -3.96
CA LYS A 34 38.32 -9.96 -3.05
C LYS A 34 36.89 -9.43 -2.92
N GLN A 35 36.11 -9.41 -4.00
CA GLN A 35 34.68 -9.01 -3.93
C GLN A 35 33.89 -9.93 -3.03
N ILE A 36 34.09 -11.27 -3.17
CA ILE A 36 33.42 -12.27 -2.33
C ILE A 36 33.86 -12.13 -0.86
N ASP A 37 35.14 -11.89 -0.59
CA ASP A 37 35.64 -11.69 0.77
C ASP A 37 35.04 -10.43 1.42
N VAL A 38 34.95 -9.31 0.68
CA VAL A 38 34.31 -8.09 1.17
C VAL A 38 32.83 -8.33 1.42
N PHE A 39 32.12 -9.02 0.51
CA PHE A 39 30.71 -9.37 0.69
C PHE A 39 30.51 -10.22 1.95
N GLY A 40 31.36 -11.23 2.17
CA GLY A 40 31.35 -12.06 3.38
C GLY A 40 31.53 -11.24 4.65
N LYS A 41 32.49 -10.33 4.67
CA LYS A 41 32.72 -9.43 5.80
C LYS A 41 31.55 -8.49 6.08
N MET A 42 30.86 -8.03 5.04
CA MET A 42 29.65 -7.22 5.19
C MET A 42 28.48 -8.05 5.77
N TYR A 43 28.36 -9.31 5.34
CA TYR A 43 27.37 -10.24 5.87
C TYR A 43 27.62 -10.54 7.37
N GLU A 44 28.87 -10.85 7.74
CA GLU A 44 29.27 -11.11 9.14
C GLU A 44 28.98 -9.90 10.06
N LYS A 45 29.07 -8.69 9.54
CA LYS A 45 28.72 -7.45 10.26
C LYS A 45 27.24 -7.14 10.28
N GLY A 46 26.39 -7.97 9.66
CA GLY A 46 24.94 -7.78 9.61
C GLY A 46 24.46 -6.70 8.64
N TYR A 47 25.32 -6.19 7.75
CA TYR A 47 24.93 -5.20 6.75
C TYR A 47 24.17 -5.82 5.57
N ILE A 48 24.33 -7.12 5.36
CA ILE A 48 23.65 -7.87 4.31
C ILE A 48 22.73 -8.88 4.99
N TYR A 49 21.45 -8.83 4.65
CA TYR A 49 20.42 -9.72 5.15
C TYR A 49 19.37 -9.98 4.07
N ARG A 50 18.61 -11.05 4.22
CA ARG A 50 17.50 -11.39 3.34
C ARG A 50 16.21 -10.86 3.93
N ASP A 51 15.47 -10.06 3.16
CA ASP A 51 14.19 -9.50 3.55
C ASP A 51 13.26 -9.37 2.32
N LEU A 52 11.99 -9.05 2.55
CA LEU A 52 11.04 -8.71 1.51
C LEU A 52 11.06 -7.19 1.28
N LYS A 53 10.77 -6.77 0.08
CA LYS A 53 10.59 -5.38 -0.31
C LYS A 53 9.65 -5.31 -1.50
N PRO A 54 8.60 -4.46 -1.50
CA PRO A 54 7.82 -4.19 -2.70
C PRO A 54 8.71 -3.62 -3.80
N VAL A 55 8.51 -4.09 -5.03
CA VAL A 55 9.21 -3.63 -6.22
C VAL A 55 8.21 -3.44 -7.35
N TYR A 56 8.51 -2.55 -8.29
CA TYR A 56 7.75 -2.43 -9.52
C TYR A 56 7.90 -3.71 -10.33
N TRP A 57 6.79 -4.21 -10.85
CA TRP A 57 6.73 -5.47 -11.58
C TRP A 57 5.95 -5.30 -12.87
N CYS A 58 6.50 -5.77 -13.98
CA CYS A 58 5.80 -5.88 -15.26
C CYS A 58 5.26 -7.30 -15.44
N SER A 59 3.93 -7.44 -15.47
CA SER A 59 3.26 -8.73 -15.65
C SER A 59 3.45 -9.31 -17.08
N ASP A 60 3.65 -8.45 -18.08
CA ASP A 60 3.86 -8.87 -19.46
C ASP A 60 5.30 -9.36 -19.69
N CYS A 61 6.28 -8.65 -19.11
CA CYS A 61 7.70 -9.03 -19.20
C CYS A 61 8.11 -10.06 -18.12
N GLU A 62 7.28 -10.29 -17.12
CA GLU A 62 7.55 -11.14 -15.95
C GLU A 62 8.86 -10.79 -15.24
N THR A 63 9.12 -9.50 -15.07
CA THR A 63 10.35 -9.00 -14.45
C THR A 63 10.12 -7.80 -13.55
N ALA A 64 10.99 -7.63 -12.56
CA ALA A 64 11.08 -6.41 -11.80
C ALA A 64 11.63 -5.27 -12.67
N LEU A 65 11.15 -4.05 -12.43
CA LEU A 65 11.57 -2.84 -13.11
C LEU A 65 12.43 -1.98 -12.20
N ALA A 66 13.49 -1.38 -12.76
CA ALA A 66 14.17 -0.28 -12.13
C ALA A 66 13.34 1.01 -12.30
N GLU A 67 13.53 1.98 -11.42
CA GLU A 67 12.80 3.26 -11.47
C GLU A 67 12.97 3.99 -12.81
N ALA A 68 14.15 3.90 -13.43
CA ALA A 68 14.42 4.48 -14.75
C ALA A 68 13.70 3.80 -15.91
N GLU A 69 13.09 2.64 -15.70
CA GLU A 69 12.33 1.89 -16.70
C GLU A 69 10.83 2.15 -16.62
N ILE A 70 10.41 2.99 -15.67
CA ILE A 70 9.00 3.33 -15.44
C ILE A 70 8.66 4.59 -16.21
N GLU A 71 7.60 4.53 -17.00
CA GLU A 71 7.01 5.69 -17.66
C GLU A 71 5.69 6.04 -16.99
N TYR A 72 5.54 7.32 -16.62
CA TYR A 72 4.33 7.84 -16.01
C TYR A 72 3.46 8.50 -17.08
N ASN A 73 2.20 8.13 -17.13
CA ASN A 73 1.21 8.72 -18.02
C ASN A 73 -0.05 9.05 -17.21
N ASP A 74 -0.80 10.05 -17.66
CA ASP A 74 -2.11 10.35 -17.09
C ASP A 74 -3.06 9.17 -17.37
N ASP A 75 -3.64 8.63 -16.32
CA ASP A 75 -4.65 7.57 -16.38
C ASP A 75 -5.91 8.01 -15.64
N THR A 76 -7.05 7.53 -16.11
CA THR A 76 -8.34 7.76 -15.45
C THR A 76 -8.77 6.47 -14.77
N SER A 77 -8.83 6.53 -13.45
CA SER A 77 -9.28 5.42 -12.61
C SER A 77 -10.49 5.79 -11.77
N THR A 78 -11.22 4.79 -11.33
CA THR A 78 -12.29 4.98 -10.36
C THR A 78 -11.70 4.92 -8.96
N SER A 79 -11.68 6.05 -8.26
CA SER A 79 -11.40 6.09 -6.84
C SER A 79 -12.63 5.67 -6.06
N ILE A 80 -12.44 4.90 -5.00
CA ILE A 80 -13.53 4.38 -4.17
C ILE A 80 -13.33 4.68 -2.69
N TYR A 81 -14.45 4.88 -2.02
CA TYR A 81 -14.57 5.03 -0.57
C TYR A 81 -15.23 3.76 -0.04
N VAL A 82 -14.59 3.06 0.89
CA VAL A 82 -15.02 1.72 1.32
C VAL A 82 -15.23 1.67 2.82
N LYS A 83 -16.34 1.07 3.24
CA LYS A 83 -16.73 0.87 4.63
C LYS A 83 -16.05 -0.38 5.19
N PHE A 84 -15.19 -0.21 6.20
CA PHE A 84 -14.60 -1.28 6.99
C PHE A 84 -15.31 -1.34 8.34
N LYS A 85 -16.12 -2.38 8.55
CA LYS A 85 -16.92 -2.52 9.78
C LYS A 85 -16.03 -2.66 11.01
N VAL A 86 -16.26 -1.84 12.02
CA VAL A 86 -15.57 -1.97 13.31
C VAL A 86 -16.06 -3.23 14.02
N GLN A 87 -15.15 -4.14 14.35
CA GLN A 87 -15.43 -5.38 15.07
C GLN A 87 -15.08 -5.26 16.55
N ASN A 88 -13.93 -4.67 16.85
CA ASN A 88 -13.45 -4.46 18.21
C ASN A 88 -12.79 -3.09 18.32
N ASP A 89 -13.27 -2.27 19.22
CA ASP A 89 -12.83 -0.88 19.41
C ASP A 89 -12.08 -0.66 20.74
N ASN A 90 -11.76 -1.71 21.48
CA ASN A 90 -11.16 -1.63 22.83
C ASN A 90 -11.96 -0.77 23.80
N GLY A 91 -13.28 -0.62 23.58
CA GLY A 91 -14.15 0.16 24.42
C GLY A 91 -14.02 1.69 24.25
N ILE A 92 -13.53 2.16 23.11
CA ILE A 92 -13.32 3.60 22.85
C ILE A 92 -14.58 4.19 22.20
N ILE A 93 -15.05 3.61 21.11
CA ILE A 93 -16.14 4.10 20.27
C ILE A 93 -17.50 3.62 20.78
N SER A 94 -17.55 2.39 21.30
CA SER A 94 -18.77 1.77 21.87
C SER A 94 -19.37 2.49 23.05
N LYS A 95 -18.64 3.46 23.64
CA LYS A 95 -19.19 4.40 24.64
C LYS A 95 -20.21 5.38 24.06
N TYR A 96 -20.16 5.63 22.78
CA TYR A 96 -20.95 6.65 22.10
C TYR A 96 -22.00 6.06 21.16
N VAL A 97 -21.69 4.94 20.50
CA VAL A 97 -22.55 4.33 19.48
C VAL A 97 -22.47 2.80 19.51
N ASN A 98 -23.46 2.13 18.89
CA ASN A 98 -23.41 0.69 18.67
C ASN A 98 -22.44 0.39 17.49
N LEU A 99 -21.56 -0.59 17.67
CA LEU A 99 -20.59 -1.00 16.66
C LEU A 99 -21.21 -1.73 15.46
N ASP A 100 -22.44 -2.25 15.57
CA ASP A 100 -23.08 -3.00 14.50
C ASP A 100 -23.19 -2.23 13.18
N ASN A 101 -23.35 -0.90 13.30
CA ASN A 101 -23.45 0.02 12.16
C ASN A 101 -22.32 1.07 12.19
N THR A 102 -21.13 0.68 12.62
CA THR A 102 -19.99 1.61 12.74
C THR A 102 -18.85 1.15 11.83
N TYR A 103 -18.33 2.07 11.03
CA TYR A 103 -17.35 1.79 9.97
C TYR A 103 -16.22 2.82 9.97
N VAL A 104 -15.02 2.36 9.67
CA VAL A 104 -13.92 3.24 9.23
C VAL A 104 -14.04 3.37 7.72
N ILE A 105 -14.02 4.60 7.19
CA ILE A 105 -14.07 4.85 5.75
C ILE A 105 -12.65 5.01 5.23
N ILE A 106 -12.22 4.09 4.38
CA ILE A 106 -10.93 4.20 3.66
C ILE A 106 -11.17 4.73 2.25
N TRP A 107 -10.11 5.21 1.63
CA TRP A 107 -10.09 5.64 0.23
C TRP A 107 -8.96 4.96 -0.53
N THR A 108 -9.22 4.56 -1.79
CA THR A 108 -8.21 4.00 -2.68
C THR A 108 -8.54 4.25 -4.16
N THR A 109 -7.50 4.36 -4.98
CA THR A 109 -7.58 4.40 -6.46
C THR A 109 -7.31 3.02 -7.08
N THR A 110 -6.92 2.03 -6.27
CA THR A 110 -6.50 0.70 -6.70
C THR A 110 -7.32 -0.40 -6.01
N PRO A 111 -8.60 -0.60 -6.38
CA PRO A 111 -9.48 -1.58 -5.74
C PRO A 111 -8.91 -3.01 -5.69
N TRP A 112 -8.12 -3.40 -6.69
CA TRP A 112 -7.53 -4.74 -6.78
C TRP A 112 -6.54 -5.07 -5.65
N THR A 113 -6.06 -4.07 -4.88
CA THR A 113 -5.18 -4.28 -3.72
C THR A 113 -5.95 -4.59 -2.43
N LEU A 114 -7.27 -4.34 -2.39
CA LEU A 114 -8.10 -4.57 -1.20
C LEU A 114 -8.05 -6.01 -0.65
N PRO A 115 -7.97 -7.07 -1.48
CA PRO A 115 -7.76 -8.42 -0.95
C PRO A 115 -6.45 -8.57 -0.17
N GLY A 116 -5.42 -7.78 -0.52
CA GLY A 116 -4.13 -7.72 0.18
C GLY A 116 -4.10 -6.81 1.40
N ASN A 117 -5.20 -6.12 1.72
CA ASN A 117 -5.28 -5.25 2.89
C ASN A 117 -4.94 -6.00 4.18
N GLN A 118 -4.11 -5.39 5.02
CA GLN A 118 -3.73 -5.90 6.34
C GLN A 118 -4.03 -4.92 7.45
N ALA A 119 -4.09 -3.62 7.12
CA ALA A 119 -4.25 -2.57 8.11
C ALA A 119 -4.98 -1.35 7.53
N ILE A 120 -5.39 -0.48 8.43
CA ILE A 120 -5.82 0.88 8.14
C ILE A 120 -4.88 1.81 8.89
N THR A 121 -4.12 2.62 8.15
CA THR A 121 -3.14 3.53 8.76
C THR A 121 -3.75 4.89 9.05
N LEU A 122 -3.57 5.36 10.27
CA LEU A 122 -3.95 6.70 10.73
C LEU A 122 -2.72 7.54 11.06
N ASN A 123 -2.84 8.85 10.99
CA ASN A 123 -1.82 9.75 11.55
C ASN A 123 -2.08 9.90 13.07
N PRO A 124 -1.08 9.70 13.95
CA PRO A 124 -1.26 9.73 15.39
C PRO A 124 -1.76 11.07 15.94
N ASP A 125 -1.42 12.18 15.27
CA ASP A 125 -1.67 13.55 15.74
C ASP A 125 -2.90 14.21 15.09
N PHE A 126 -3.46 13.63 14.02
CA PHE A 126 -4.70 14.14 13.43
C PHE A 126 -5.91 13.89 14.35
N GLU A 127 -6.93 14.71 14.18
CA GLU A 127 -8.23 14.48 14.79
C GLU A 127 -9.11 13.65 13.86
N TYR A 128 -9.70 12.59 14.38
CA TYR A 128 -10.67 11.75 13.71
C TYR A 128 -12.04 11.94 14.32
N ALA A 129 -13.04 12.14 13.48
CA ALA A 129 -14.41 12.33 13.90
C ALA A 129 -15.19 11.01 13.84
N LEU A 130 -16.00 10.77 14.87
CA LEU A 130 -17.10 9.81 14.83
C LEU A 130 -18.34 10.56 14.36
N VAL A 131 -18.78 10.27 13.16
CA VAL A 131 -19.88 10.94 12.47
C VAL A 131 -21.08 10.00 12.42
N LYS A 132 -22.20 10.44 12.97
CA LYS A 132 -23.48 9.74 12.83
C LYS A 132 -24.24 10.32 11.65
N THR A 133 -24.79 9.46 10.84
CA THR A 133 -25.60 9.84 9.65
C THR A 133 -26.96 9.18 9.73
N ASP A 134 -27.94 9.82 9.12
CA ASP A 134 -29.24 9.23 8.79
C ASP A 134 -29.51 9.48 7.29
N LYS A 135 -29.43 8.42 6.51
CA LYS A 135 -29.75 8.47 5.08
C LYS A 135 -30.93 7.56 4.84
N ASP A 136 -32.07 8.15 4.51
CA ASP A 136 -33.32 7.42 4.21
C ASP A 136 -33.77 6.47 5.33
N GLY A 137 -33.55 6.85 6.60
CA GLY A 137 -33.89 6.05 7.77
C GLY A 137 -32.86 4.99 8.13
N ILE A 138 -31.74 4.93 7.42
CA ILE A 138 -30.61 4.03 7.73
C ILE A 138 -29.57 4.84 8.51
N VAL A 139 -29.44 4.50 9.80
CA VAL A 139 -28.45 5.14 10.68
C VAL A 139 -27.15 4.36 10.64
N GLU A 140 -26.09 5.00 10.19
CA GLU A 140 -24.72 4.47 10.20
C GLU A 140 -23.76 5.47 10.88
N ASN A 141 -22.66 4.97 11.41
CA ASN A 141 -21.62 5.79 12.02
C ASN A 141 -20.30 5.60 11.27
N TYR A 142 -19.61 6.69 11.01
CA TYR A 142 -18.39 6.69 10.22
C TYR A 142 -17.23 7.34 10.98
N ILE A 143 -16.05 6.77 10.80
CA ILE A 143 -14.79 7.28 11.33
C ILE A 143 -13.93 7.72 10.17
N MET A 144 -13.48 8.98 10.20
CA MET A 144 -12.60 9.61 9.23
C MET A 144 -11.91 10.84 9.84
N ALA A 145 -10.90 11.37 9.19
CA ALA A 145 -10.26 12.61 9.64
C ALA A 145 -11.28 13.75 9.69
N LYS A 146 -11.30 14.48 10.80
CA LYS A 146 -12.27 15.53 11.08
C LYS A 146 -12.30 16.63 10.01
N GLU A 147 -11.13 17.00 9.51
CA GLU A 147 -10.98 18.03 8.49
C GLU A 147 -11.57 17.63 7.12
N LEU A 148 -11.72 16.32 6.88
CA LEU A 148 -12.25 15.77 5.62
C LEU A 148 -13.73 15.42 5.69
N VAL A 149 -14.38 15.54 6.85
CA VAL A 149 -15.79 15.13 7.05
C VAL A 149 -16.71 15.78 6.04
N GLU A 150 -16.67 17.11 5.89
CA GLU A 150 -17.57 17.83 5.00
C GLU A 150 -17.43 17.34 3.54
N ASN A 151 -16.20 17.22 3.07
CA ASN A 151 -15.91 16.74 1.71
C ASN A 151 -16.38 15.29 1.50
N VAL A 152 -16.10 14.40 2.45
CA VAL A 152 -16.49 12.98 2.36
C VAL A 152 -18.02 12.84 2.41
N MET A 153 -18.71 13.58 3.28
CA MET A 153 -20.18 13.58 3.33
C MET A 153 -20.79 14.10 2.04
N GLN A 154 -20.21 15.14 1.44
CA GLN A 154 -20.64 15.66 0.14
C GLN A 154 -20.47 14.61 -0.98
N ILE A 155 -19.34 13.88 -0.99
CA ILE A 155 -19.08 12.79 -1.95
C ILE A 155 -20.08 11.64 -1.77
N GLY A 156 -20.43 11.31 -0.52
CA GLY A 156 -21.46 10.30 -0.19
C GLY A 156 -22.89 10.76 -0.37
N GLU A 157 -23.09 12.03 -0.81
CA GLU A 157 -24.44 12.65 -0.94
C GLU A 157 -25.24 12.63 0.37
N ILE A 158 -24.54 12.75 1.51
CA ILE A 158 -25.13 12.77 2.85
C ILE A 158 -25.20 14.22 3.33
N LYS A 159 -26.41 14.71 3.55
CA LYS A 159 -26.67 16.10 4.01
C LYS A 159 -26.86 16.18 5.52
N ASP A 160 -27.50 15.17 6.10
CA ASP A 160 -27.84 15.14 7.51
C ASP A 160 -26.84 14.27 8.27
N TYR A 161 -25.92 14.90 9.00
CA TYR A 161 -24.92 14.21 9.81
C TYR A 161 -24.56 15.02 11.05
N GLU A 162 -24.11 14.33 12.07
CA GLU A 162 -23.68 14.92 13.34
C GLU A 162 -22.32 14.33 13.77
N ILE A 163 -21.40 15.19 14.19
CA ILE A 163 -20.14 14.74 14.81
C ILE A 163 -20.42 14.44 16.28
N ILE A 164 -20.45 13.16 16.63
CA ILE A 164 -20.74 12.66 18.01
C ILE A 164 -19.54 12.86 18.94
N SER A 165 -18.33 12.60 18.43
CA SER A 165 -17.09 12.70 19.20
C SER A 165 -15.88 12.85 18.30
N THR A 166 -14.75 13.25 18.85
CA THR A 166 -13.46 13.30 18.17
C THR A 166 -12.38 12.62 19.00
N PHE A 167 -11.40 12.04 18.33
CA PHE A 167 -10.29 11.30 18.90
C PHE A 167 -8.99 11.70 18.22
N LYS A 168 -7.87 11.65 18.91
CA LYS A 168 -6.56 11.64 18.25
C LYS A 168 -6.31 10.27 17.62
N GLY A 169 -5.62 10.23 16.47
CA GLY A 169 -5.36 8.96 15.78
C GLY A 169 -4.70 7.91 16.68
N LYS A 170 -3.79 8.33 17.57
CA LYS A 170 -3.15 7.42 18.54
C LYS A 170 -4.12 6.78 19.55
N GLU A 171 -5.29 7.36 19.79
CA GLU A 171 -6.31 6.78 20.66
C GLU A 171 -7.07 5.63 19.97
N LEU A 172 -7.09 5.63 18.63
CA LEU A 172 -7.77 4.63 17.80
C LEU A 172 -6.85 3.46 17.39
N GLU A 173 -5.60 3.47 17.81
CA GLU A 173 -4.65 2.39 17.53
C GLU A 173 -5.17 1.04 18.05
N ASN A 174 -4.95 -0.01 17.29
CA ASN A 174 -5.37 -1.39 17.60
C ASN A 174 -6.89 -1.64 17.55
N ILE A 175 -7.68 -0.73 17.04
CA ILE A 175 -9.06 -1.05 16.64
C ILE A 175 -9.00 -2.10 15.53
N ILE A 176 -9.89 -3.08 15.60
CA ILE A 176 -9.99 -4.15 14.60
C ILE A 176 -11.25 -3.93 13.77
N CYS A 177 -11.07 -3.88 12.45
CA CYS A 177 -12.12 -3.82 11.46
C CYS A 177 -12.20 -5.13 10.68
N LEU A 178 -13.34 -5.40 10.07
CA LEU A 178 -13.52 -6.50 9.11
C LEU A 178 -13.15 -6.04 7.70
N ASN A 179 -12.36 -6.84 7.01
CA ASN A 179 -12.12 -6.65 5.58
C ASN A 179 -13.41 -7.01 4.81
N PRO A 180 -13.97 -6.10 4.01
CA PRO A 180 -15.23 -6.38 3.32
C PRO A 180 -15.08 -7.34 2.12
N ILE A 181 -13.86 -7.58 1.65
CA ILE A 181 -13.56 -8.38 0.46
C ILE A 181 -13.34 -9.85 0.82
N ILE A 182 -12.57 -10.11 1.88
CA ILE A 182 -12.16 -11.46 2.27
C ILE A 182 -12.86 -11.84 3.56
N GLU A 183 -13.63 -12.90 3.49
CA GLU A 183 -14.37 -13.42 4.65
C GLU A 183 -13.43 -13.79 5.81
N ASN A 184 -13.85 -13.47 7.03
CA ASN A 184 -13.12 -13.71 8.28
C ASN A 184 -11.73 -13.04 8.37
N LYS A 185 -11.38 -12.17 7.43
CA LYS A 185 -10.16 -11.40 7.49
C LYS A 185 -10.38 -10.08 8.22
N THR A 186 -9.44 -9.76 9.11
CA THR A 186 -9.46 -8.50 9.86
C THR A 186 -8.44 -7.52 9.30
N SER A 187 -8.70 -6.25 9.55
CA SER A 187 -7.83 -5.11 9.24
C SER A 187 -7.63 -4.33 10.53
N ARG A 188 -6.39 -4.22 10.97
CA ARG A 188 -6.03 -3.54 12.22
C ARG A 188 -5.75 -2.07 11.95
N VAL A 189 -6.26 -1.19 12.80
CA VAL A 189 -5.86 0.22 12.81
C VAL A 189 -4.45 0.33 13.38
N ILE A 190 -3.55 0.92 12.58
CA ILE A 190 -2.14 1.17 12.92
C ILE A 190 -1.79 2.64 12.73
N LEU A 191 -0.65 3.05 13.25
CA LEU A 191 -0.21 4.45 13.16
C LEU A 191 0.90 4.60 12.12
N GLY A 192 0.76 5.59 11.26
CA GLY A 192 1.83 6.12 10.43
C GLY A 192 2.85 6.90 11.26
N SER A 193 3.98 7.26 10.68
CA SER A 193 4.93 8.19 11.27
C SER A 193 5.02 9.45 10.41
N ASP A 194 5.49 10.54 10.99
CA ASP A 194 5.73 11.79 10.27
C ASP A 194 6.71 11.63 9.10
N LYS A 195 7.48 10.54 9.11
CA LYS A 195 8.46 10.23 8.05
C LYS A 195 7.85 9.47 6.87
N ASP A 196 6.70 8.81 7.08
CA ASP A 196 6.13 7.92 6.06
C ASP A 196 5.30 8.67 5.03
N LEU A 197 4.89 9.94 5.29
CA LEU A 197 4.01 10.76 4.44
C LEU A 197 2.76 10.03 3.91
N LEU A 198 2.40 8.90 4.52
CA LEU A 198 1.35 8.00 4.04
C LEU A 198 -0.04 8.57 4.27
N VAL A 199 -0.24 9.31 5.36
CA VAL A 199 -1.55 9.88 5.72
C VAL A 199 -1.50 11.39 5.59
N THR A 200 -2.24 11.93 4.62
CA THR A 200 -2.40 13.37 4.38
C THR A 200 -3.86 13.79 4.52
N LEU A 201 -4.10 15.10 4.52
CA LEU A 201 -5.45 15.71 4.55
C LEU A 201 -5.80 16.37 3.22
N ASP A 202 -5.00 16.17 2.17
CA ASP A 202 -5.24 16.79 0.86
C ASP A 202 -6.35 16.09 0.08
N ALA A 203 -6.52 14.78 0.32
CA ALA A 203 -7.53 13.95 -0.35
C ALA A 203 -7.92 12.73 0.51
N GLY A 204 -8.98 12.03 0.09
CA GLY A 204 -9.43 10.80 0.72
C GLY A 204 -10.19 11.02 2.02
N THR A 205 -9.87 10.22 3.04
CA THR A 205 -10.59 10.19 4.33
C THR A 205 -9.68 10.37 5.54
N GLY A 206 -8.35 10.44 5.33
CA GLY A 206 -7.36 10.39 6.42
C GLY A 206 -7.21 9.01 7.06
N CYS A 207 -7.93 8.00 6.56
CA CYS A 207 -7.80 6.59 6.93
C CYS A 207 -7.30 5.83 5.70
N VAL A 208 -6.03 5.43 5.70
CA VAL A 208 -5.37 4.87 4.52
C VAL A 208 -5.46 3.34 4.51
N HIS A 209 -6.06 2.80 3.45
CA HIS A 209 -5.96 1.39 3.13
C HIS A 209 -4.50 0.98 3.00
N THR A 210 -4.06 -0.01 3.76
CA THR A 210 -2.65 -0.40 3.85
C THR A 210 -2.46 -1.85 3.45
N ALA A 211 -1.70 -2.05 2.36
CA ALA A 211 -1.40 -3.36 1.77
C ALA A 211 0.12 -3.53 1.58
N PRO A 212 0.84 -4.10 2.56
CA PRO A 212 2.31 -4.12 2.58
C PRO A 212 2.94 -4.91 1.43
N GLY A 213 2.18 -5.72 0.73
CA GLY A 213 2.63 -6.42 -0.48
C GLY A 213 2.63 -5.56 -1.75
N HIS A 214 2.01 -4.36 -1.72
CA HIS A 214 1.77 -3.54 -2.91
C HIS A 214 2.33 -2.12 -2.82
N GLY A 215 2.51 -1.56 -1.60
CA GLY A 215 3.05 -0.22 -1.37
C GLY A 215 4.36 -0.25 -0.59
N HIS A 216 5.33 0.58 -0.99
CA HIS A 216 6.61 0.69 -0.27
C HIS A 216 6.40 1.33 1.12
N GLU A 217 5.64 2.40 1.18
CA GLU A 217 5.27 3.10 2.41
C GLU A 217 4.42 2.22 3.31
N ASP A 218 3.48 1.46 2.73
CA ASP A 218 2.65 0.48 3.44
C ASP A 218 3.52 -0.60 4.09
N TYR A 219 4.51 -1.12 3.33
CA TYR A 219 5.46 -2.09 3.84
C TYR A 219 6.27 -1.53 5.01
N LEU A 220 6.83 -0.33 4.88
CA LEU A 220 7.62 0.31 5.94
C LEU A 220 6.77 0.56 7.18
N CYS A 221 5.52 0.97 7.01
CA CYS A 221 4.58 1.18 8.09
C CYS A 221 4.27 -0.14 8.81
N CYS A 222 3.88 -1.18 8.06
CA CYS A 222 3.54 -2.49 8.61
C CYS A 222 4.73 -3.20 9.27
N LYS A 223 5.95 -2.99 8.77
CA LYS A 223 7.18 -3.61 9.34
C LYS A 223 7.41 -3.27 10.82
N ARG A 224 6.84 -2.17 11.31
CA ARG A 224 6.88 -1.82 12.74
C ARG A 224 6.00 -2.73 13.61
N TYR A 225 5.02 -3.39 13.00
CA TYR A 225 4.06 -4.29 13.62
C TYR A 225 4.39 -5.73 13.20
N LYS A 226 5.11 -6.47 14.06
CA LYS A 226 5.71 -7.79 13.74
C LYS A 226 4.69 -8.89 13.43
N ASP A 227 3.43 -8.68 13.80
CA ASP A 227 2.32 -9.61 13.63
C ASP A 227 1.51 -9.36 12.34
N ILE A 228 1.88 -8.33 11.56
CA ILE A 228 1.24 -8.06 10.28
C ILE A 228 1.96 -8.85 9.18
N GLU A 229 1.21 -9.72 8.52
CA GLU A 229 1.71 -10.54 7.42
C GLU A 229 1.79 -9.72 6.11
N ILE A 230 2.72 -10.11 5.23
CA ILE A 230 2.82 -9.55 3.88
C ILE A 230 2.09 -10.50 2.94
N ILE A 231 0.92 -10.10 2.48
CA ILE A 231 0.11 -10.86 1.53
C ILE A 231 0.14 -10.20 0.17
N VAL A 232 0.42 -10.99 -0.88
CA VAL A 232 0.44 -10.56 -2.27
C VAL A 232 -0.62 -11.37 -3.03
N PRO A 233 -1.83 -10.86 -3.22
CA PRO A 233 -2.92 -11.59 -3.85
C PRO A 233 -2.86 -11.59 -5.39
N VAL A 234 -1.70 -11.33 -5.97
CA VAL A 234 -1.47 -11.30 -7.42
C VAL A 234 -0.21 -12.08 -7.75
N ASP A 235 -0.28 -12.94 -8.76
CA ASP A 235 0.88 -13.70 -9.24
C ASP A 235 1.77 -12.87 -10.20
N LYS A 236 2.87 -13.48 -10.64
CA LYS A 236 3.82 -12.84 -11.57
C LYS A 236 3.23 -12.48 -12.95
N HIS A 237 2.13 -13.08 -13.34
CA HIS A 237 1.40 -12.82 -14.59
C HIS A 237 0.29 -11.77 -14.42
N GLY A 238 0.13 -11.20 -13.24
CA GLY A 238 -0.91 -10.22 -12.94
C GLY A 238 -2.29 -10.83 -12.66
N HIS A 239 -2.38 -12.15 -12.44
CA HIS A 239 -3.63 -12.79 -12.08
C HIS A 239 -3.80 -12.89 -10.57
N MET A 240 -5.02 -12.66 -10.12
CA MET A 240 -5.38 -12.78 -8.71
C MET A 240 -5.21 -14.23 -8.26
N THR A 241 -4.53 -14.42 -7.13
CA THR A 241 -4.30 -15.74 -6.52
C THR A 241 -5.47 -16.14 -5.61
N LYS A 242 -5.39 -17.33 -5.01
CA LYS A 242 -6.36 -17.81 -3.99
C LYS A 242 -6.53 -16.83 -2.81
N GLU A 243 -5.52 -16.01 -2.53
CA GLU A 243 -5.56 -14.99 -1.46
C GLU A 243 -6.58 -13.88 -1.78
N ALA A 244 -6.97 -13.73 -3.05
CA ALA A 244 -8.01 -12.81 -3.48
C ALA A 244 -9.44 -13.38 -3.36
N GLY A 245 -9.59 -14.62 -2.85
CA GLY A 245 -10.87 -15.26 -2.64
C GLY A 245 -11.66 -15.43 -3.95
N LYS A 246 -12.88 -14.92 -3.99
CA LYS A 246 -13.78 -15.03 -5.16
C LYS A 246 -13.27 -14.40 -6.46
N PHE A 247 -12.21 -13.60 -6.40
CA PHE A 247 -11.60 -12.96 -7.56
C PHE A 247 -10.42 -13.75 -8.12
N GLU A 248 -10.12 -14.94 -7.58
CA GLU A 248 -9.06 -15.84 -8.05
C GLU A 248 -9.13 -16.05 -9.56
N GLY A 249 -7.97 -16.00 -10.22
CA GLY A 249 -7.81 -16.18 -11.66
C GLY A 249 -8.12 -14.96 -12.53
N MET A 250 -8.68 -13.90 -11.98
CA MET A 250 -8.92 -12.66 -12.74
C MET A 250 -7.62 -11.87 -12.92
N PHE A 251 -7.44 -11.25 -14.09
CA PHE A 251 -6.38 -10.27 -14.29
C PHE A 251 -6.67 -9.01 -13.45
N TYR A 252 -5.68 -8.48 -12.73
CA TYR A 252 -5.86 -7.43 -11.71
C TYR A 252 -6.64 -6.21 -12.22
N ALA A 253 -6.37 -5.75 -13.46
CA ALA A 253 -7.08 -4.60 -14.02
C ALA A 253 -8.57 -4.86 -14.26
N LYS A 254 -8.95 -6.12 -14.59
CA LYS A 254 -10.36 -6.53 -14.71
C LYS A 254 -11.01 -6.70 -13.34
N ALA A 255 -10.24 -7.14 -12.35
CA ALA A 255 -10.73 -7.32 -11.00
C ALA A 255 -11.22 -6.00 -10.37
N ASN A 256 -10.68 -4.83 -10.75
CA ASN A 256 -11.15 -3.53 -10.27
C ASN A 256 -12.65 -3.36 -10.39
N LYS A 257 -13.21 -3.59 -11.58
CA LYS A 257 -14.65 -3.42 -11.83
C LYS A 257 -15.51 -4.42 -11.06
N GLU A 258 -15.05 -5.67 -10.97
CA GLU A 258 -15.77 -6.72 -10.26
C GLU A 258 -15.73 -6.50 -8.74
N ILE A 259 -14.62 -5.98 -8.21
CA ILE A 259 -14.50 -5.62 -6.79
C ILE A 259 -15.45 -4.45 -6.46
N ILE A 260 -15.49 -3.42 -7.29
CA ILE A 260 -16.39 -2.28 -7.09
C ILE A 260 -17.85 -2.76 -7.08
N ARG A 261 -18.26 -3.56 -8.07
CA ARG A 261 -19.62 -4.12 -8.14
C ARG A 261 -19.94 -4.95 -6.89
N TYR A 262 -19.01 -5.78 -6.46
CA TYR A 262 -19.21 -6.58 -5.25
C TYR A 262 -19.37 -5.73 -3.99
N LEU A 263 -18.57 -4.68 -3.83
CA LEU A 263 -18.70 -3.76 -2.71
C LEU A 263 -20.06 -3.04 -2.69
N GLU A 264 -20.62 -2.74 -3.86
CA GLU A 264 -22.00 -2.22 -4.00
C GLU A 264 -23.03 -3.26 -3.55
N GLU A 265 -22.93 -4.49 -4.06
CA GLU A 265 -23.85 -5.60 -3.73
C GLU A 265 -23.95 -5.87 -2.23
N ILE A 266 -22.82 -5.79 -1.51
CA ILE A 266 -22.77 -6.02 -0.06
C ILE A 266 -22.94 -4.75 0.78
N ASN A 267 -23.28 -3.62 0.16
CA ASN A 267 -23.39 -2.31 0.80
C ASN A 267 -22.11 -1.87 1.56
N ALA A 268 -20.94 -2.25 1.07
CA ALA A 268 -19.64 -1.84 1.61
C ALA A 268 -19.01 -0.67 0.83
N LEU A 269 -19.51 -0.34 -0.36
CA LEU A 269 -19.12 0.86 -1.10
C LEU A 269 -19.83 2.08 -0.49
N PHE A 270 -19.05 3.04 -0.01
CA PHE A 270 -19.59 4.30 0.47
C PHE A 270 -19.83 5.28 -0.69
N ALA A 271 -18.85 5.43 -1.57
CA ALA A 271 -18.94 6.23 -2.78
C ALA A 271 -17.87 5.82 -3.80
N ALA A 272 -18.09 6.20 -5.06
CA ALA A 272 -17.12 6.05 -6.14
C ALA A 272 -17.05 7.35 -6.97
N LYS A 273 -15.85 7.73 -7.41
CA LYS A 273 -15.63 8.93 -8.21
C LYS A 273 -14.51 8.69 -9.22
N GLU A 274 -14.73 9.11 -10.47
CA GLU A 274 -13.64 9.11 -11.44
C GLU A 274 -12.58 10.17 -11.07
N LEU A 275 -11.32 9.78 -11.18
CA LEU A 275 -10.16 10.60 -10.91
C LEU A 275 -9.11 10.38 -12.00
N THR A 276 -8.56 11.47 -12.52
CA THR A 276 -7.39 11.43 -13.39
C THR A 276 -6.13 11.65 -12.55
N HIS A 277 -5.18 10.74 -12.62
CA HIS A 277 -3.91 10.80 -11.90
C HIS A 277 -2.81 10.12 -12.72
N GLN A 278 -1.54 10.33 -12.32
CA GLN A 278 -0.36 9.64 -12.88
C GLN A 278 -0.03 8.38 -12.10
#